data_a7fdfa6b59dff88216c2a2c7ab520752
#
_entry.id   a7fdfa6b59dff88216c2a2c7ab520752
#
_cell.length_a   1.000
_cell.length_b   1.000
_cell.length_c   1.000
_cell.angle_alpha   90.00
_cell.angle_beta   90.00
_cell.angle_gamma   90.00
#
_symmetry.space_group_name_H-M   'P 1'
#
loop_
_entity.id
_entity.type
_entity.pdbx_description
1 polymer ?
#
loop_
_entity_poly.entity_id
_entity_poly.type
_entity_poly.pdbx_seq_one_letter_code
_entity_poly.pdbx_strand_id
1 'polypeptide(L)'
;MAAPRPCADPHCCSRPVAVPGVQQTLEEMDFERGIWSAALNGDLNRVKHFIQKATDPSQPDSAGYTALHYASRNGHYAVCQFLLESGANCDAQTHGGATALHRASYCGHTEIARLLLSHGSNPRLADDDGMTSLHKAAEKGHVDICCLLLQHSPALKAVRDRKARLACDLLPCDSDLRGLLTS
;
A
#
# COMPACT_ATOMS: atom_id res chain seq x y z
N MET A 1 21.77 12.43 -0.65
CA MET A 1 20.62 11.54 -0.60
C MET A 1 19.56 12.14 0.29
N ALA A 2 18.41 12.43 -0.26
CA ALA A 2 17.29 12.90 0.55
C ALA A 2 16.74 11.75 1.39
N ALA A 3 16.56 11.96 2.70
CA ALA A 3 15.84 11.01 3.54
C ALA A 3 14.41 10.84 3.01
N PRO A 4 13.84 9.64 3.04
CA PRO A 4 12.43 9.45 2.65
C PRO A 4 11.55 10.35 3.51
N ARG A 5 10.67 11.10 2.87
CA ARG A 5 9.73 11.97 3.58
C ARG A 5 8.83 11.11 4.47
N PRO A 6 8.61 11.50 5.73
CA PRO A 6 7.65 10.79 6.57
C PRO A 6 6.25 10.88 5.94
N CYS A 7 5.56 9.76 5.89
CA CYS A 7 4.17 9.74 5.45
C CYS A 7 3.33 10.63 6.38
N ALA A 8 2.56 11.55 5.80
CA ALA A 8 1.71 12.46 6.56
C ALA A 8 0.45 11.79 7.14
N ASP A 9 0.19 10.55 6.80
CA ASP A 9 -0.95 9.77 7.27
C ASP A 9 -0.63 9.14 8.63
N PRO A 10 -1.35 9.48 9.70
CA PRO A 10 -1.14 8.89 11.03
C PRO A 10 -1.32 7.38 11.04
N HIS A 11 -2.10 6.82 10.12
CA HIS A 11 -2.24 5.37 9.98
C HIS A 11 -1.12 4.72 9.16
N CYS A 12 -0.33 5.50 8.45
CA CYS A 12 0.78 5.00 7.63
C CYS A 12 2.08 4.82 8.41
N CYS A 13 2.28 5.58 9.49
CA CYS A 13 3.57 5.70 10.20
C CYS A 13 3.57 5.19 11.63
N SER A 14 2.58 4.40 12.05
CA SER A 14 2.58 3.81 13.39
C SER A 14 3.62 2.69 13.49
N ARG A 15 4.89 3.08 13.58
CA ARG A 15 5.89 2.23 14.21
C ARG A 15 5.62 2.27 15.71
N PRO A 16 5.47 1.14 16.37
CA PRO A 16 5.64 1.14 17.81
C PRO A 16 7.08 1.57 18.09
N VAL A 17 7.23 2.81 18.55
CA VAL A 17 8.52 3.27 19.05
C VAL A 17 8.73 2.55 20.38
N ALA A 18 9.68 1.63 20.44
CA ALA A 18 10.10 1.03 21.69
C ALA A 18 10.67 2.15 22.56
N VAL A 19 9.91 2.62 23.54
CA VAL A 19 10.40 3.56 24.55
C VAL A 19 11.22 2.76 25.57
N PRO A 20 12.47 3.12 25.83
CA PRO A 20 13.28 2.42 26.83
C PRO A 20 12.55 2.40 28.18
N GLY A 21 12.32 1.21 28.75
CA GLY A 21 11.68 1.03 30.04
C GLY A 21 10.17 0.72 30.01
N VAL A 22 9.54 0.68 28.84
CA VAL A 22 8.14 0.24 28.70
C VAL A 22 8.13 -1.25 28.29
N GLN A 23 7.36 -2.08 29.01
CA GLN A 23 7.13 -3.47 28.59
C GLN A 23 6.39 -3.48 27.25
N GLN A 24 6.93 -4.23 26.28
CA GLN A 24 6.26 -4.48 25.02
C GLN A 24 4.95 -5.24 25.26
N THR A 25 3.88 -4.84 24.57
CA THR A 25 2.64 -5.60 24.59
C THR A 25 2.80 -6.94 23.86
N LEU A 26 1.94 -7.90 24.15
CA LEU A 26 1.96 -9.20 23.44
C LEU A 26 1.77 -9.01 21.93
N GLU A 27 0.93 -8.06 21.52
CA GLU A 27 0.71 -7.73 20.10
C GLU A 27 1.96 -7.17 19.44
N GLU A 28 2.71 -6.30 20.11
CA GLU A 28 3.99 -5.78 19.61
C GLU A 28 5.02 -6.89 19.48
N MET A 29 5.09 -7.79 20.43
CA MET A 29 5.99 -8.95 20.39
C MET A 29 5.63 -9.91 19.26
N ASP A 30 4.34 -10.15 19.03
CA ASP A 30 3.87 -10.99 17.93
C ASP A 30 4.18 -10.35 16.57
N PHE A 31 4.00 -9.03 16.46
CA PHE A 31 4.39 -8.28 15.25
C PHE A 31 5.89 -8.40 14.97
N GLU A 32 6.74 -8.16 15.96
CA GLU A 32 8.19 -8.23 15.82
C GLU A 32 8.69 -9.63 15.43
N ARG A 33 8.00 -10.67 15.87
CA ARG A 33 8.34 -12.07 15.58
C ARG A 33 7.72 -12.58 14.29
N GLY A 34 6.76 -11.85 13.70
CA GLY A 34 5.98 -12.30 12.57
C GLY A 34 6.55 -11.91 11.21
N ILE A 35 5.88 -12.39 10.18
CA ILE A 35 6.19 -12.08 8.79
C ILE A 35 6.02 -10.58 8.48
N TRP A 36 5.17 -9.89 9.22
CA TRP A 36 4.89 -8.46 9.03
C TRP A 36 6.11 -7.59 9.28
N SER A 37 6.84 -7.84 10.36
CA SER A 37 8.09 -7.14 10.68
C SER A 37 9.16 -7.40 9.63
N ALA A 38 9.30 -8.64 9.17
CA ALA A 38 10.22 -8.99 8.10
C ALA A 38 9.90 -8.24 6.80
N ALA A 39 8.62 -8.16 6.44
CA ALA A 39 8.16 -7.43 5.26
C ALA A 39 8.33 -5.91 5.40
N LEU A 40 8.04 -5.37 6.58
CA LEU A 40 8.23 -3.95 6.90
C LEU A 40 9.68 -3.52 6.72
N ASN A 41 10.61 -4.35 7.16
CA ASN A 41 12.04 -4.07 7.11
C ASN A 41 12.70 -4.46 5.77
N GLY A 42 11.96 -5.11 4.88
CA GLY A 42 12.49 -5.57 3.60
C GLY A 42 13.42 -6.76 3.72
N ASP A 43 13.33 -7.52 4.80
CA ASP A 43 14.15 -8.71 5.04
C ASP A 43 13.61 -9.91 4.27
N LEU A 44 14.01 -10.03 3.02
CA LEU A 44 13.55 -11.08 2.12
C LEU A 44 13.89 -12.47 2.65
N ASN A 45 15.04 -12.65 3.30
CA ASN A 45 15.45 -13.95 3.82
C ASN A 45 14.53 -14.42 4.95
N ARG A 46 14.16 -13.52 5.86
CA ARG A 46 13.18 -13.83 6.91
C ARG A 46 11.79 -14.12 6.32
N VAL A 47 11.36 -13.35 5.33
CA VAL A 47 10.07 -13.61 4.64
C VAL A 47 10.08 -14.99 4.00
N LYS A 48 11.13 -15.35 3.28
CA LYS A 48 11.31 -16.70 2.70
C LYS A 48 11.25 -17.79 3.77
N HIS A 49 11.91 -17.56 4.90
CA HIS A 49 11.90 -18.50 6.00
C HIS A 49 10.49 -18.75 6.56
N PHE A 50 9.71 -17.70 6.75
CA PHE A 50 8.32 -17.82 7.21
C PHE A 50 7.46 -18.59 6.21
N ILE A 51 7.57 -18.30 4.93
CA ILE A 51 6.81 -18.99 3.88
C ILE A 51 7.21 -20.46 3.79
N GLN A 52 8.49 -20.79 3.91
CA GLN A 52 8.98 -22.18 3.95
C GLN A 52 8.44 -22.96 5.14
N LYS A 53 8.16 -22.29 6.26
CA LYS A 53 7.52 -22.88 7.45
C LYS A 53 5.98 -22.93 7.35
N ALA A 54 5.44 -22.79 6.15
CA ALA A 54 4.00 -22.83 5.86
C ALA A 54 3.21 -21.70 6.55
N THR A 55 3.85 -20.56 6.81
CA THR A 55 3.11 -19.35 7.21
C THR A 55 2.28 -18.84 6.04
N ASP A 56 1.02 -18.51 6.29
CA ASP A 56 0.15 -17.94 5.26
C ASP A 56 0.69 -16.58 4.79
N PRO A 57 1.02 -16.41 3.48
CA PRO A 57 1.50 -15.13 2.97
C PRO A 57 0.47 -14.01 3.07
N SER A 58 -0.81 -14.34 3.23
CA SER A 58 -1.91 -13.39 3.36
C SER A 58 -2.39 -13.21 4.79
N GLN A 59 -1.66 -13.70 5.79
CA GLN A 59 -2.05 -13.59 7.19
C GLN A 59 -2.14 -12.12 7.62
N PRO A 60 -3.32 -11.65 8.09
CA PRO A 60 -3.47 -10.30 8.60
C PRO A 60 -2.96 -10.16 10.03
N ASP A 61 -2.49 -8.97 10.37
CA ASP A 61 -2.23 -8.59 11.76
C ASP A 61 -3.52 -8.09 12.44
N SER A 62 -3.39 -7.56 13.65
CA SER A 62 -4.54 -7.05 14.44
C SER A 62 -5.31 -5.91 13.75
N ALA A 63 -4.69 -5.16 12.85
CA ALA A 63 -5.31 -4.08 12.07
C ALA A 63 -5.76 -4.52 10.66
N GLY A 64 -5.59 -5.79 10.33
CA GLY A 64 -5.91 -6.33 9.01
C GLY A 64 -4.83 -6.12 7.96
N TYR A 65 -3.65 -5.61 8.34
CA TYR A 65 -2.52 -5.46 7.42
C TYR A 65 -1.84 -6.79 7.18
N THR A 66 -1.57 -7.09 5.92
CA THR A 66 -0.74 -8.25 5.54
C THR A 66 0.72 -7.83 5.33
N ALA A 67 1.60 -8.81 5.21
CA ALA A 67 3.00 -8.56 4.85
C ALA A 67 3.12 -7.76 3.54
N LEU A 68 2.25 -8.03 2.57
CA LEU A 68 2.22 -7.32 1.30
C LEU A 68 1.88 -5.83 1.46
N HIS A 69 1.00 -5.46 2.37
CA HIS A 69 0.70 -4.06 2.70
C HIS A 69 1.95 -3.33 3.21
N TYR A 70 2.67 -3.93 4.15
CA TYR A 70 3.88 -3.34 4.73
C TYR A 70 5.00 -3.18 3.70
N ALA A 71 5.25 -4.22 2.90
CA ALA A 71 6.26 -4.19 1.85
C ALA A 71 5.93 -3.17 0.76
N SER A 72 4.67 -3.06 0.37
CA SER A 72 4.20 -2.10 -0.64
C SER A 72 4.32 -0.66 -0.15
N ARG A 73 4.00 -0.41 1.10
CA ARG A 73 4.13 0.91 1.73
C ARG A 73 5.57 1.38 1.78
N ASN A 74 6.49 0.49 2.11
CA ASN A 74 7.90 0.82 2.33
C ASN A 74 8.77 0.68 1.07
N GLY A 75 8.21 0.25 -0.05
CA GLY A 75 8.94 0.18 -1.31
C GLY A 75 9.84 -1.06 -1.46
N HIS A 76 9.58 -2.14 -0.76
CA HIS A 76 10.36 -3.37 -0.83
C HIS A 76 9.89 -4.26 -1.98
N TYR A 77 10.33 -3.96 -3.19
CA TYR A 77 9.91 -4.64 -4.42
C TYR A 77 10.15 -6.15 -4.39
N ALA A 78 11.35 -6.59 -3.99
CA ALA A 78 11.71 -8.01 -3.96
C ALA A 78 10.81 -8.80 -2.99
N VAL A 79 10.47 -8.23 -1.86
CA VAL A 79 9.55 -8.83 -0.89
C VAL A 79 8.13 -8.92 -1.47
N CYS A 80 7.65 -7.85 -2.10
CA CYS A 80 6.34 -7.85 -2.76
C CYS A 80 6.27 -8.93 -3.84
N GLN A 81 7.29 -9.02 -4.69
CA GLN A 81 7.37 -10.02 -5.75
C GLN A 81 7.33 -11.44 -5.17
N PHE A 82 8.15 -11.71 -4.17
CA PHE A 82 8.20 -13.04 -3.55
C PHE A 82 6.86 -13.42 -2.89
N LEU A 83 6.23 -12.50 -2.19
CA LEU A 83 4.91 -12.73 -1.57
C LEU A 83 3.83 -13.04 -2.62
N LEU A 84 3.79 -12.28 -3.71
CA LEU A 84 2.83 -12.50 -4.79
C LEU A 84 3.06 -13.84 -5.50
N GLU A 85 4.31 -14.21 -5.75
CA GLU A 85 4.67 -15.51 -6.32
C GLU A 85 4.33 -16.67 -5.37
N SER A 86 4.33 -16.41 -4.08
CA SER A 86 3.94 -17.38 -3.04
C SER A 86 2.43 -17.50 -2.82
N GLY A 87 1.63 -16.77 -3.60
CA GLY A 87 0.18 -16.84 -3.54
C GLY A 87 -0.48 -15.82 -2.59
N ALA A 88 0.22 -14.75 -2.20
CA ALA A 88 -0.37 -13.68 -1.41
C ALA A 88 -1.55 -13.04 -2.15
N ASN A 89 -2.64 -12.78 -1.42
CA ASN A 89 -3.80 -12.10 -1.98
C ASN A 89 -3.49 -10.63 -2.22
N CYS A 90 -3.38 -10.24 -3.50
CA CYS A 90 -3.08 -8.86 -3.89
C CYS A 90 -4.21 -7.87 -3.58
N ASP A 91 -5.43 -8.36 -3.37
CA ASP A 91 -6.63 -7.55 -3.08
C ASP A 91 -7.06 -7.62 -1.61
N ALA A 92 -6.23 -8.19 -0.74
CA ALA A 92 -6.51 -8.20 0.69
C ALA A 92 -6.70 -6.77 1.21
N GLN A 93 -7.76 -6.56 1.97
CA GLN A 93 -8.11 -5.24 2.52
C GLN A 93 -7.83 -5.19 4.01
N THR A 94 -7.28 -4.07 4.48
CA THR A 94 -7.16 -3.78 5.92
C THR A 94 -8.54 -3.54 6.52
N HIS A 95 -8.63 -3.37 7.84
CA HIS A 95 -9.88 -3.00 8.51
C HIS A 95 -10.46 -1.68 7.99
N GLY A 96 -9.62 -0.78 7.50
CA GLY A 96 -10.03 0.46 6.83
C GLY A 96 -10.30 0.31 5.31
N GLY A 97 -10.31 -0.91 4.78
CA GLY A 97 -10.60 -1.19 3.39
C GLY A 97 -9.45 -0.94 2.40
N ALA A 98 -8.26 -0.57 2.89
CA ALA A 98 -7.12 -0.28 2.02
C ALA A 98 -6.44 -1.57 1.51
N THR A 99 -6.07 -1.57 0.23
CA THR A 99 -5.28 -2.65 -0.38
C THR A 99 -3.79 -2.29 -0.43
N ALA A 100 -2.95 -3.26 -0.79
CA ALA A 100 -1.53 -3.01 -1.05
C ALA A 100 -1.34 -1.96 -2.16
N LEU A 101 -2.21 -1.97 -3.17
CA LEU A 101 -2.18 -0.99 -4.26
C LEU A 101 -2.48 0.44 -3.75
N HIS A 102 -3.40 0.60 -2.80
CA HIS A 102 -3.61 1.90 -2.13
C HIS A 102 -2.33 2.41 -1.46
N ARG A 103 -1.62 1.53 -0.75
CA ARG A 103 -0.39 1.88 -0.04
C ARG A 103 0.74 2.25 -1.00
N ALA A 104 0.96 1.45 -2.05
CA ALA A 104 1.95 1.74 -3.08
C ALA A 104 1.66 3.06 -3.80
N SER A 105 0.38 3.32 -4.12
CA SER A 105 -0.05 4.54 -4.80
C SER A 105 0.11 5.78 -3.95
N TYR A 106 -0.21 5.69 -2.67
CA TYR A 106 -0.05 6.80 -1.73
C TYR A 106 1.43 7.16 -1.50
N CYS A 107 2.28 6.15 -1.39
CA CYS A 107 3.71 6.34 -1.13
C CYS A 107 4.56 6.57 -2.39
N GLY A 108 3.98 6.44 -3.59
CA GLY A 108 4.67 6.73 -4.84
C GLY A 108 5.55 5.60 -5.38
N HIS A 109 5.30 4.36 -4.99
CA HIS A 109 6.08 3.20 -5.45
C HIS A 109 5.51 2.65 -6.76
N THR A 110 5.88 3.28 -7.88
CA THR A 110 5.33 2.99 -9.22
C THR A 110 5.60 1.55 -9.65
N GLU A 111 6.82 1.04 -9.42
CA GLU A 111 7.17 -0.34 -9.84
C GLU A 111 6.37 -1.39 -9.06
N ILE A 112 6.11 -1.14 -7.78
CA ILE A 112 5.27 -2.03 -6.96
C ILE A 112 3.82 -1.96 -7.42
N ALA A 113 3.30 -0.77 -7.74
CA ALA A 113 1.96 -0.62 -8.31
C ALA A 113 1.83 -1.41 -9.61
N ARG A 114 2.82 -1.32 -10.50
CA ARG A 114 2.89 -2.09 -11.74
C ARG A 114 2.90 -3.59 -11.48
N LEU A 115 3.69 -4.04 -10.53
CA LEU A 115 3.78 -5.44 -10.12
C LEU A 115 2.43 -5.96 -9.61
N LEU A 116 1.77 -5.22 -8.73
CA LEU A 116 0.47 -5.58 -8.19
C LEU A 116 -0.58 -5.70 -9.30
N LEU A 117 -0.63 -4.75 -10.21
CA LEU A 117 -1.56 -4.79 -11.36
C LEU A 117 -1.27 -5.97 -12.28
N SER A 118 0.00 -6.33 -12.50
CA SER A 118 0.37 -7.50 -13.30
C SER A 118 -0.06 -8.82 -12.68
N HIS A 119 -0.20 -8.86 -11.35
CA HIS A 119 -0.73 -10.02 -10.61
C HIS A 119 -2.25 -10.00 -10.43
N GLY A 120 -2.95 -9.10 -11.11
CA GLY A 120 -4.41 -9.05 -11.13
C GLY A 120 -5.05 -8.24 -10.01
N SER A 121 -4.30 -7.36 -9.35
CA SER A 121 -4.88 -6.44 -8.35
C SER A 121 -5.97 -5.58 -8.98
N ASN A 122 -7.12 -5.47 -8.31
CA ASN A 122 -8.25 -4.69 -8.77
C ASN A 122 -8.10 -3.21 -8.37
N PRO A 123 -7.84 -2.30 -9.31
CA PRO A 123 -7.67 -0.88 -9.01
C PRO A 123 -8.97 -0.17 -8.63
N ARG A 124 -10.12 -0.81 -8.82
CA ARG A 124 -11.44 -0.24 -8.50
C ARG A 124 -11.84 -0.38 -7.04
N LEU A 125 -11.12 -1.19 -6.27
CA LEU A 125 -11.41 -1.34 -4.85
C LEU A 125 -11.24 0.00 -4.14
N ALA A 126 -12.24 0.35 -3.34
CA ALA A 126 -12.24 1.58 -2.54
C ALA A 126 -12.07 1.25 -1.06
N ASP A 127 -11.44 2.17 -0.35
CA ASP A 127 -11.34 2.09 1.12
C ASP A 127 -12.63 2.59 1.80
N ASP A 128 -12.62 2.69 3.13
CA ASP A 128 -13.76 3.15 3.92
C ASP A 128 -14.18 4.60 3.60
N ASP A 129 -13.26 5.40 3.06
CA ASP A 129 -13.54 6.77 2.60
C ASP A 129 -14.05 6.81 1.15
N GLY A 130 -14.21 5.65 0.52
CA GLY A 130 -14.59 5.55 -0.88
C GLY A 130 -13.46 5.91 -1.85
N MET A 131 -12.23 6.05 -1.37
CA MET A 131 -11.08 6.42 -2.17
C MET A 131 -10.46 5.20 -2.85
N THR A 132 -10.25 5.30 -4.15
CA THR A 132 -9.50 4.30 -4.93
C THR A 132 -8.00 4.59 -4.87
N SER A 133 -7.20 3.68 -5.40
CA SER A 133 -5.75 3.90 -5.55
C SER A 133 -5.45 5.16 -6.38
N LEU A 134 -6.29 5.45 -7.39
CA LEU A 134 -6.14 6.67 -8.19
C LEU A 134 -6.34 7.94 -7.35
N HIS A 135 -7.32 7.97 -6.45
CA HIS A 135 -7.50 9.08 -5.50
C HIS A 135 -6.26 9.28 -4.63
N LYS A 136 -5.69 8.19 -4.10
CA LYS A 136 -4.48 8.23 -3.26
C LYS A 136 -3.27 8.77 -4.03
N ALA A 137 -3.06 8.31 -5.26
CA ALA A 137 -1.97 8.77 -6.11
C ALA A 137 -2.14 10.25 -6.50
N ALA A 138 -3.35 10.67 -6.84
CA ALA A 138 -3.67 12.04 -7.19
C ALA A 138 -3.47 13.01 -6.02
N GLU A 139 -3.91 12.62 -4.82
CA GLU A 139 -3.73 13.41 -3.59
C GLU A 139 -2.26 13.74 -3.33
N LYS A 140 -1.36 12.83 -3.65
CA LYS A 140 0.08 12.98 -3.45
C LYS A 140 0.83 13.48 -4.69
N GLY A 141 0.15 13.63 -5.82
CA GLY A 141 0.77 14.10 -7.05
C GLY A 141 1.66 13.08 -7.75
N HIS A 142 1.43 11.79 -7.57
CA HIS A 142 2.19 10.72 -8.23
C HIS A 142 1.67 10.47 -9.65
N VAL A 143 2.20 11.25 -10.60
CA VAL A 143 1.81 11.25 -12.02
C VAL A 143 1.91 9.88 -12.67
N ASP A 144 3.04 9.21 -12.48
CA ASP A 144 3.34 7.92 -13.13
C ASP A 144 2.33 6.84 -12.72
N ILE A 145 1.96 6.83 -11.44
CA ILE A 145 0.98 5.88 -10.92
C ILE A 145 -0.42 6.22 -11.45
N CYS A 146 -0.78 7.50 -11.51
CA CYS A 146 -2.05 7.92 -12.10
C CYS A 146 -2.16 7.47 -13.55
N CYS A 147 -1.13 7.67 -14.36
CA CYS A 147 -1.09 7.21 -15.74
C CYS A 147 -1.23 5.70 -15.83
N LEU A 148 -0.49 4.97 -15.00
CA LEU A 148 -0.52 3.51 -14.96
C LEU A 148 -1.92 2.98 -14.62
N LEU A 149 -2.56 3.53 -13.61
CA LEU A 149 -3.91 3.13 -13.19
C LEU A 149 -4.96 3.43 -14.27
N LEU A 150 -4.85 4.57 -14.94
CA LEU A 150 -5.76 4.95 -16.02
C LEU A 150 -5.57 4.09 -17.27
N GLN A 151 -4.36 3.64 -17.57
CA GLN A 151 -4.11 2.67 -18.63
C GLN A 151 -4.78 1.33 -18.34
N HIS A 152 -4.78 0.92 -17.08
CA HIS A 152 -5.44 -0.32 -16.66
C HIS A 152 -6.95 -0.21 -16.59
N SER A 153 -7.47 0.91 -16.09
CA SER A 153 -8.89 1.13 -15.91
C SER A 153 -9.27 2.59 -16.09
N PRO A 154 -9.61 3.01 -17.33
CA PRO A 154 -10.03 4.39 -17.61
C PRO A 154 -11.26 4.84 -16.81
N ALA A 155 -12.12 3.90 -16.41
CA ALA A 155 -13.33 4.20 -15.63
C ALA A 155 -13.04 4.76 -14.24
N LEU A 156 -11.80 4.66 -13.74
CA LEU A 156 -11.40 5.25 -12.47
C LEU A 156 -11.55 6.79 -12.43
N LYS A 157 -11.51 7.45 -13.58
CA LYS A 157 -11.74 8.91 -13.67
C LYS A 157 -13.09 9.34 -13.10
N ALA A 158 -14.10 8.50 -13.27
CA ALA A 158 -15.48 8.81 -12.91
C ALA A 158 -15.85 8.36 -11.49
N VAL A 159 -14.98 7.66 -10.78
CA VAL A 159 -15.24 7.18 -9.43
C VAL A 159 -15.15 8.35 -8.44
N ARG A 160 -16.19 8.48 -7.61
CA ARG A 160 -16.28 9.49 -6.55
C ARG A 160 -16.06 8.85 -5.20
N ASP A 161 -15.37 9.57 -4.33
CA ASP A 161 -15.23 9.17 -2.92
C ASP A 161 -16.50 9.51 -2.11
N ARG A 162 -16.50 9.25 -0.81
CA ARG A 162 -17.63 9.55 0.07
C ARG A 162 -17.96 11.06 0.15
N LYS A 163 -17.00 11.92 -0.16
CA LYS A 163 -17.21 13.38 -0.24
C LYS A 163 -17.58 13.85 -1.65
N ALA A 164 -17.95 12.90 -2.53
CA ALA A 164 -18.29 13.13 -3.94
C ALA A 164 -17.17 13.77 -4.76
N ARG A 165 -15.91 13.63 -4.36
CA ARG A 165 -14.73 14.15 -5.07
C ARG A 165 -14.23 13.13 -6.09
N LEU A 166 -13.84 13.62 -7.26
CA LEU A 166 -13.10 12.86 -8.25
C LEU A 166 -11.60 12.89 -7.92
N ALA A 167 -10.84 11.98 -8.50
CA ALA A 167 -9.39 12.00 -8.35
C ALA A 167 -8.76 13.32 -8.83
N CYS A 168 -9.30 13.91 -9.89
CA CYS A 168 -8.84 15.21 -10.38
C CYS A 168 -9.05 16.37 -9.39
N ASP A 169 -10.04 16.28 -8.51
CA ASP A 169 -10.30 17.29 -7.48
C ASP A 169 -9.24 17.29 -6.37
N LEU A 170 -8.52 16.19 -6.22
CA LEU A 170 -7.47 16.01 -5.21
C LEU A 170 -6.09 16.43 -5.69
N LEU A 171 -5.94 16.71 -6.99
CA LEU A 171 -4.65 17.10 -7.56
C LEU A 171 -4.18 18.45 -7.00
N PRO A 172 -2.86 18.61 -6.76
CA PRO A 172 -2.28 19.92 -6.52
C PRO A 172 -2.58 20.89 -7.66
N CYS A 173 -2.75 22.17 -7.34
CA CYS A 173 -3.22 23.19 -8.29
C CYS A 173 -2.36 23.32 -9.56
N ASP A 174 -1.09 22.95 -9.50
CA ASP A 174 -0.11 23.14 -10.58
C ASP A 174 0.24 21.84 -11.33
N SER A 175 -0.61 20.81 -11.28
CA SER A 175 -0.23 19.54 -11.89
C SER A 175 -0.71 19.42 -13.33
N ASP A 176 0.21 19.04 -14.22
CA ASP A 176 -0.05 18.68 -15.62
C ASP A 176 -1.03 17.49 -15.76
N LEU A 177 -1.26 16.78 -14.67
CA LEU A 177 -2.19 15.65 -14.60
C LEU A 177 -3.66 16.05 -14.76
N ARG A 178 -4.00 17.30 -14.50
CA ARG A 178 -5.39 17.75 -14.59
C ARG A 178 -5.97 17.48 -15.97
N GLY A 179 -5.18 17.72 -17.01
CA GLY A 179 -5.58 17.43 -18.38
C GLY A 179 -5.84 15.96 -18.65
N LEU A 180 -5.03 15.07 -18.06
CA LEU A 180 -5.19 13.62 -18.22
C LEU A 180 -6.41 13.07 -17.49
N LEU A 181 -6.77 13.66 -16.36
CA LEU A 181 -7.90 13.21 -15.54
C LEU A 181 -9.24 13.84 -15.94
N THR A 182 -9.23 14.95 -16.67
CA THR A 182 -10.42 15.66 -17.11
C THR A 182 -10.81 15.41 -18.57
N SER A 183 -9.90 14.87 -19.37
CA SER A 183 -10.15 14.44 -20.75
C SER A 183 -10.86 13.02 -20.85
#